data_6746e4d619f41ae4f043cd2b8814705b
#
_entry.id   6746e4d619f41ae4f043cd2b8814705b
#
_cell.length_a   1.000
_cell.length_b   1.000
_cell.length_c   1.000
_cell.angle_alpha   90.00
_cell.angle_beta   90.00
_cell.angle_gamma   90.00
#
_symmetry.space_group_name_H-M   'P 1'
#
loop_
_entity.id
_entity.type
_entity.pdbx_description
1 polymer ?
#
loop_
_entity_poly.entity_id
_entity_poly.type
_entity_poly.pdbx_seq_one_letter_code
_entity_poly.pdbx_strand_id
1 'polypeptide(L)'
;MKRRAILFFLLFLLQMGSVPTLAAEPTVAAQGAALIDGKTGRLLWGKNADAPLAMASTTKIMTAILVLEQASLTEVVTVSKNAAQQPKVHMSLQEGEQWQAGALLSAMLLRSYNDAAVALAEQVSGDVAKFCAEMTKKAKEIGARDTVFGSPNGLDSHLTAEQHHSTAYDMALIGAYALENETFREIIAQQEIHVSDLTGGHLCSVTNADRFLQEYSGALGIKTGYTNRAGHCFVGAAERDGVRLVSAVLGSGWGDAGKQKKWTDTKALMDYGFAVFHPYEAVQAGKPFGEIRITDSPTAQMEAILAEGYTALFSDAEIEKLHLTADLPKELAAPVHRGERLGQAVLWLGEERLAAVDLLAAEDAEPFTLRERLLRLAEGWLRWRD
;
A
#
# COMPACT_ATOMS: atom_id res chain seq x y z
N MET A 1 -6.33 -9.42 -63.14
CA MET A 1 -6.04 -10.27 -61.95
C MET A 1 -4.86 -9.79 -61.09
N LYS A 2 -3.80 -9.19 -61.65
CA LYS A 2 -2.61 -8.75 -60.86
C LYS A 2 -2.85 -7.56 -59.90
N ARG A 3 -3.81 -6.64 -60.16
CA ARG A 3 -4.10 -5.52 -59.28
C ARG A 3 -4.91 -5.89 -58.01
N ARG A 4 -5.71 -6.96 -58.05
CA ARG A 4 -6.49 -7.42 -56.85
C ARG A 4 -5.62 -8.19 -55.85
N ALA A 5 -4.56 -8.88 -56.32
CA ALA A 5 -3.63 -9.61 -55.47
C ALA A 5 -2.73 -8.65 -54.66
N ILE A 6 -2.36 -7.49 -55.20
CA ILE A 6 -1.56 -6.45 -54.52
C ILE A 6 -2.34 -5.78 -53.42
N LEU A 7 -3.66 -5.55 -53.63
CA LEU A 7 -4.53 -4.95 -52.60
C LEU A 7 -4.77 -5.88 -51.39
N PHE A 8 -4.85 -7.20 -51.61
CA PHE A 8 -4.97 -8.17 -50.55
C PHE A 8 -3.67 -8.33 -49.74
N PHE A 9 -2.50 -8.19 -50.38
CA PHE A 9 -1.20 -8.28 -49.71
C PHE A 9 -0.94 -7.02 -48.86
N LEU A 10 -1.39 -5.84 -49.31
CA LEU A 10 -1.28 -4.59 -48.53
C LEU A 10 -2.27 -4.56 -47.35
N LEU A 11 -3.46 -5.18 -47.44
CA LEU A 11 -4.39 -5.32 -46.32
C LEU A 11 -3.88 -6.35 -45.26
N PHE A 12 -3.13 -7.37 -45.67
CA PHE A 12 -2.56 -8.34 -44.75
C PHE A 12 -1.33 -7.80 -43.99
N LEU A 13 -0.60 -6.85 -44.57
CA LEU A 13 0.51 -6.15 -43.90
C LEU A 13 0.05 -5.12 -42.84
N LEU A 14 -1.20 -4.64 -42.93
CA LEU A 14 -1.81 -3.75 -41.93
C LEU A 14 -2.35 -4.47 -40.70
N GLN A 15 -2.40 -5.82 -40.72
CA GLN A 15 -2.74 -6.67 -39.56
C GLN A 15 -1.53 -7.27 -38.85
N MET A 16 -0.31 -6.85 -39.16
CA MET A 16 0.83 -7.15 -38.27
C MET A 16 0.63 -6.34 -37.00
N GLY A 17 0.02 -7.00 -36.01
CA GLY A 17 -0.26 -6.44 -34.71
C GLY A 17 0.94 -5.67 -34.18
N SER A 18 0.67 -4.51 -33.61
CA SER A 18 1.63 -3.78 -32.81
C SER A 18 2.26 -4.75 -31.82
N VAL A 19 3.52 -5.09 -32.08
CA VAL A 19 4.34 -5.78 -31.07
C VAL A 19 4.23 -4.87 -29.83
N PRO A 20 3.76 -5.37 -28.69
CA PRO A 20 3.72 -4.55 -27.49
C PRO A 20 5.15 -4.10 -27.23
N THR A 21 5.41 -2.82 -27.43
CA THR A 21 6.67 -2.20 -27.00
C THR A 21 6.67 -2.36 -25.49
N LEU A 22 7.56 -3.20 -24.96
CA LEU A 22 7.81 -3.26 -23.53
C LEU A 22 8.03 -1.82 -23.07
N ALA A 23 7.21 -1.35 -22.15
CA ALA A 23 7.39 -0.02 -21.59
C ALA A 23 8.79 0.02 -20.97
N ALA A 24 9.58 1.02 -21.37
CA ALA A 24 10.95 1.16 -20.86
C ALA A 24 10.89 1.42 -19.33
N GLU A 25 11.81 0.80 -18.60
CA GLU A 25 11.94 1.06 -17.16
C GLU A 25 12.12 2.56 -16.88
N PRO A 26 11.48 3.09 -15.83
CA PRO A 26 11.54 4.51 -15.54
C PRO A 26 12.95 4.92 -15.08
N THR A 27 13.44 6.03 -15.61
CA THR A 27 14.68 6.67 -15.13
C THR A 27 14.29 7.81 -14.21
N VAL A 28 14.63 7.73 -12.92
CA VAL A 28 14.33 8.73 -11.90
C VAL A 28 15.58 9.36 -11.31
N ALA A 29 15.52 10.66 -11.02
CA ALA A 29 16.60 11.42 -10.41
C ALA A 29 16.66 11.20 -8.89
N ALA A 30 15.58 10.76 -8.24
CA ALA A 30 15.52 10.51 -6.82
C ALA A 30 16.64 9.58 -6.33
N GLN A 31 17.13 9.81 -5.10
CA GLN A 31 18.10 8.94 -4.43
C GLN A 31 17.49 7.57 -4.10
N GLY A 32 16.25 7.58 -3.59
CA GLY A 32 15.42 6.40 -3.40
C GLY A 32 14.05 6.62 -4.02
N ALA A 33 13.52 5.58 -4.67
CA ALA A 33 12.18 5.61 -5.24
C ALA A 33 11.52 4.24 -5.18
N ALA A 34 10.22 4.22 -4.97
CA ALA A 34 9.38 3.02 -4.98
C ALA A 34 8.06 3.31 -5.68
N LEU A 35 7.55 2.31 -6.39
CA LEU A 35 6.18 2.24 -6.91
C LEU A 35 5.56 0.97 -6.37
N ILE A 36 4.39 1.08 -5.76
CA ILE A 36 3.66 -0.06 -5.19
C ILE A 36 2.24 -0.17 -5.74
N ASP A 37 1.69 -1.36 -5.70
CA ASP A 37 0.25 -1.60 -5.76
C ASP A 37 -0.40 -0.97 -4.53
N GLY A 38 -1.24 0.03 -4.74
CA GLY A 38 -1.85 0.80 -3.65
C GLY A 38 -2.87 0.01 -2.81
N LYS A 39 -3.28 -1.19 -3.23
CA LYS A 39 -4.21 -2.04 -2.49
C LYS A 39 -3.50 -3.11 -1.67
N THR A 40 -2.46 -3.72 -2.24
CA THR A 40 -1.77 -4.85 -1.60
C THR A 40 -0.46 -4.46 -0.93
N GLY A 41 0.09 -3.29 -1.24
CA GLY A 41 1.41 -2.86 -0.80
C GLY A 41 2.57 -3.52 -1.57
N ARG A 42 2.29 -4.38 -2.55
CA ARG A 42 3.33 -5.08 -3.33
C ARG A 42 4.22 -4.08 -4.07
N LEU A 43 5.54 -4.25 -3.95
CA LEU A 43 6.52 -3.47 -4.70
C LEU A 43 6.45 -3.85 -6.18
N LEU A 44 6.22 -2.87 -7.05
CA LEU A 44 6.14 -3.04 -8.50
C LEU A 44 7.45 -2.61 -9.18
N TRP A 45 8.09 -1.58 -8.65
CA TRP A 45 9.38 -1.09 -9.12
C TRP A 45 10.11 -0.34 -8.00
N GLY A 46 11.43 -0.45 -7.96
CA GLY A 46 12.24 0.19 -6.94
C GLY A 46 13.64 0.60 -7.40
N LYS A 47 14.11 1.74 -6.92
CA LYS A 47 15.51 2.21 -6.97
C LYS A 47 15.92 2.55 -5.55
N ASN A 48 16.88 1.82 -4.99
CA ASN A 48 17.28 1.99 -3.59
C ASN A 48 16.03 2.09 -2.68
N ALA A 49 15.02 1.25 -2.94
CA ALA A 49 13.69 1.36 -2.34
C ALA A 49 13.72 1.19 -0.82
N ASP A 50 14.66 0.38 -0.31
CA ASP A 50 14.86 0.06 1.10
C ASP A 50 16.01 0.87 1.75
N ALA A 51 16.61 1.82 1.03
CA ALA A 51 17.68 2.65 1.58
C ALA A 51 17.12 3.65 2.61
N PRO A 52 17.69 3.74 3.84
CA PRO A 52 17.28 4.73 4.83
C PRO A 52 17.65 6.14 4.36
N LEU A 53 16.65 6.98 4.16
CA LEU A 53 16.79 8.35 3.66
C LEU A 53 16.00 9.33 4.53
N ALA A 54 16.41 10.60 4.48
CA ALA A 54 15.60 11.68 5.06
C ALA A 54 14.36 11.91 4.18
N MET A 55 13.21 12.07 4.82
CA MET A 55 11.90 12.12 4.16
C MET A 55 11.24 13.50 4.19
N ALA A 56 11.85 14.46 4.90
CA ALA A 56 11.30 15.82 5.06
C ALA A 56 9.81 15.81 5.50
N SER A 57 9.03 16.75 5.01
CA SER A 57 7.61 16.89 5.36
C SER A 57 6.66 15.81 4.82
N THR A 58 7.14 14.79 4.10
CA THR A 58 6.32 13.61 3.84
C THR A 58 5.99 12.87 5.15
N THR A 59 6.78 13.08 6.20
CA THR A 59 6.51 12.70 7.60
C THR A 59 5.08 13.03 8.05
N LYS A 60 4.52 14.16 7.58
CA LYS A 60 3.19 14.64 7.97
C LYS A 60 2.04 13.73 7.54
N ILE A 61 2.29 12.77 6.66
CA ILE A 61 1.33 11.70 6.34
C ILE A 61 1.08 10.87 7.60
N MET A 62 2.13 10.45 8.30
CA MET A 62 2.00 9.68 9.55
C MET A 62 1.39 10.52 10.68
N THR A 63 1.74 11.80 10.74
CA THR A 63 1.09 12.73 11.68
C THR A 63 -0.41 12.79 11.46
N ALA A 64 -0.84 12.89 10.19
CA ALA A 64 -2.26 12.90 9.85
C ALA A 64 -2.96 11.57 10.17
N ILE A 65 -2.31 10.45 9.94
CA ILE A 65 -2.85 9.12 10.30
C ILE A 65 -3.19 9.08 11.80
N LEU A 66 -2.23 9.43 12.67
CA LEU A 66 -2.45 9.38 14.11
C LEU A 66 -3.51 10.38 14.57
N VAL A 67 -3.54 11.57 14.01
CA VAL A 67 -4.59 12.57 14.33
C VAL A 67 -5.97 12.03 13.94
N LEU A 68 -6.12 11.46 12.76
CA LEU A 68 -7.40 10.91 12.28
C LEU A 68 -7.86 9.67 13.05
N GLU A 69 -6.92 8.90 13.60
CA GLU A 69 -7.25 7.70 14.38
C GLU A 69 -7.53 8.00 15.86
N GLN A 70 -6.97 9.08 16.42
CA GLN A 70 -6.95 9.29 17.87
C GLN A 70 -7.65 10.57 18.34
N ALA A 71 -7.94 11.51 17.45
CA ALA A 71 -8.57 12.79 17.80
C ALA A 71 -9.87 13.03 17.01
N SER A 72 -10.80 13.77 17.62
CA SER A 72 -11.95 14.32 16.89
C SER A 72 -11.54 15.56 16.11
N LEU A 73 -11.98 15.69 14.86
CA LEU A 73 -11.72 16.87 14.04
C LEU A 73 -12.36 18.17 14.58
N THR A 74 -13.37 18.04 15.43
CA THR A 74 -14.03 19.15 16.13
C THR A 74 -13.38 19.48 17.48
N GLU A 75 -12.40 18.69 17.91
CA GLU A 75 -11.67 18.91 19.16
C GLU A 75 -10.90 20.23 19.12
N VAL A 76 -10.86 20.91 20.25
CA VAL A 76 -10.17 22.21 20.41
C VAL A 76 -8.71 21.96 20.74
N VAL A 77 -7.83 22.43 19.88
CA VAL A 77 -6.37 22.43 20.06
C VAL A 77 -5.95 23.80 20.56
N THR A 78 -5.33 23.86 21.72
CA THR A 78 -4.71 25.09 22.22
C THR A 78 -3.25 25.12 21.82
N VAL A 79 -2.85 26.18 21.12
CA VAL A 79 -1.48 26.35 20.60
C VAL A 79 -0.50 26.58 21.74
N SER A 80 0.47 25.69 21.86
CA SER A 80 1.57 25.84 22.83
C SER A 80 2.62 26.84 22.35
N LYS A 81 3.46 27.29 23.28
CA LYS A 81 4.65 28.08 22.96
C LYS A 81 5.59 27.34 21.98
N ASN A 82 5.78 26.02 22.14
CA ASN A 82 6.62 25.23 21.27
C ASN A 82 6.06 25.18 19.85
N ALA A 83 4.75 24.94 19.68
CA ALA A 83 4.10 24.96 18.38
C ALA A 83 4.22 26.36 17.71
N ALA A 84 3.95 27.44 18.43
CA ALA A 84 4.03 28.81 17.93
C ALA A 84 5.45 29.22 17.48
N GLN A 85 6.50 28.61 18.03
CA GLN A 85 7.91 28.89 17.72
C GLN A 85 8.48 28.02 16.58
N GLN A 86 7.67 27.19 15.93
CA GLN A 86 8.16 26.35 14.85
C GLN A 86 8.66 27.18 13.66
N PRO A 87 9.79 26.76 13.03
CA PRO A 87 10.33 27.48 11.87
C PRO A 87 9.46 27.31 10.64
N LYS A 88 9.68 28.16 9.64
CA LYS A 88 8.96 28.12 8.34
C LYS A 88 9.09 26.74 7.68
N VAL A 89 8.03 26.26 7.04
CA VAL A 89 6.73 26.86 6.69
C VAL A 89 5.77 26.75 7.88
N HIS A 90 5.09 27.83 8.24
CA HIS A 90 4.17 27.88 9.38
C HIS A 90 2.95 28.78 9.08
N MET A 91 1.85 28.56 9.78
CA MET A 91 0.63 29.39 9.76
C MET A 91 0.81 30.71 10.50
N SER A 92 1.87 30.82 11.29
CA SER A 92 2.10 31.90 12.26
C SER A 92 1.14 31.85 13.46
N LEU A 93 0.85 30.64 13.91
CA LEU A 93 0.05 30.39 15.10
C LEU A 93 0.65 31.11 16.33
N GLN A 94 -0.21 31.70 17.18
CA GLN A 94 0.21 32.37 18.40
C GLN A 94 -0.06 31.48 19.62
N GLU A 95 0.83 31.56 20.62
CA GLU A 95 0.62 30.86 21.90
C GLU A 95 -0.74 31.26 22.52
N GLY A 96 -1.52 30.26 22.91
CA GLY A 96 -2.85 30.41 23.49
C GLY A 96 -4.00 30.50 22.49
N GLU A 97 -3.74 30.62 21.19
CA GLU A 97 -4.81 30.49 20.18
C GLU A 97 -5.50 29.13 20.26
N GLN A 98 -6.78 29.09 19.97
CA GLN A 98 -7.58 27.90 19.96
C GLN A 98 -8.13 27.62 18.55
N TRP A 99 -7.90 26.42 18.06
CA TRP A 99 -8.28 25.99 16.72
C TRP A 99 -9.02 24.66 16.77
N GLN A 100 -9.87 24.37 15.79
CA GLN A 100 -10.34 23.01 15.59
C GLN A 100 -9.23 22.13 15.01
N ALA A 101 -9.10 20.91 15.50
CA ALA A 101 -8.10 19.94 15.02
C ALA A 101 -8.20 19.72 13.50
N GLY A 102 -9.40 19.66 12.94
CA GLY A 102 -9.63 19.52 11.50
C GLY A 102 -9.11 20.70 10.67
N ALA A 103 -9.19 21.94 11.19
CA ALA A 103 -8.65 23.11 10.53
C ALA A 103 -7.11 23.06 10.46
N LEU A 104 -6.46 22.73 11.57
CA LEU A 104 -5.01 22.56 11.63
C LEU A 104 -4.54 21.37 10.76
N LEU A 105 -5.24 20.24 10.79
CA LEU A 105 -4.94 19.06 9.99
C LEU A 105 -5.00 19.36 8.49
N SER A 106 -6.06 20.04 8.05
CA SER A 106 -6.22 20.42 6.65
C SER A 106 -5.12 21.39 6.20
N ALA A 107 -4.84 22.39 6.98
CA ALA A 107 -3.78 23.37 6.71
C ALA A 107 -2.39 22.71 6.67
N MET A 108 -2.10 21.77 7.60
CA MET A 108 -0.89 20.99 7.66
C MET A 108 -0.70 20.12 6.40
N LEU A 109 -1.75 19.45 5.95
CA LEU A 109 -1.66 18.58 4.77
C LEU A 109 -1.49 19.38 3.48
N LEU A 110 -2.28 20.44 3.28
CA LEU A 110 -2.28 21.22 2.04
C LEU A 110 -1.02 22.07 1.88
N ARG A 111 -0.56 22.75 2.95
CA ARG A 111 0.55 23.71 2.87
C ARG A 111 1.79 23.31 3.63
N SER A 112 1.72 22.18 4.36
CA SER A 112 2.89 21.65 5.09
C SER A 112 3.30 22.46 6.33
N TYR A 113 2.38 23.11 7.00
CA TYR A 113 2.67 23.95 8.16
C TYR A 113 3.25 23.16 9.33
N ASN A 114 4.40 23.64 9.85
CA ASN A 114 5.15 22.96 10.90
C ASN A 114 4.56 23.18 12.29
N ASP A 115 4.08 24.38 12.56
CA ASP A 115 3.40 24.77 13.79
C ASP A 115 2.09 23.97 13.99
N ALA A 116 1.29 23.85 12.94
CA ALA A 116 0.08 23.02 12.97
C ALA A 116 0.40 21.54 13.27
N ALA A 117 1.48 20.99 12.69
CA ALA A 117 1.88 19.60 12.96
C ALA A 117 2.28 19.39 14.42
N VAL A 118 3.01 20.34 15.02
CA VAL A 118 3.43 20.25 16.42
C VAL A 118 2.23 20.44 17.36
N ALA A 119 1.36 21.42 17.10
CA ALA A 119 0.15 21.63 17.89
C ALA A 119 -0.75 20.39 17.93
N LEU A 120 -0.94 19.73 16.78
CA LEU A 120 -1.69 18.49 16.69
C LEU A 120 -1.01 17.32 17.42
N ALA A 121 0.32 17.21 17.31
CA ALA A 121 1.08 16.16 18.01
C ALA A 121 0.98 16.30 19.54
N GLU A 122 1.11 17.50 20.03
CA GLU A 122 0.97 17.80 21.47
C GLU A 122 -0.46 17.57 21.97
N GLN A 123 -1.47 17.90 21.16
CA GLN A 123 -2.87 17.64 21.50
C GLN A 123 -3.14 16.14 21.64
N VAL A 124 -2.65 15.32 20.69
CA VAL A 124 -2.92 13.88 20.67
C VAL A 124 -2.19 13.13 21.78
N SER A 125 -0.92 13.41 22.00
CA SER A 125 -0.08 12.59 22.89
C SER A 125 0.44 13.32 24.13
N GLY A 126 0.17 14.61 24.25
CA GLY A 126 0.62 15.47 25.36
C GLY A 126 2.04 16.02 25.17
N ASP A 127 2.90 15.33 24.41
CA ASP A 127 4.22 15.84 24.04
C ASP A 127 4.72 15.25 22.70
N VAL A 128 5.65 15.95 22.07
CA VAL A 128 6.21 15.60 20.76
C VAL A 128 6.98 14.29 20.78
N ALA A 129 7.74 14.00 21.84
CA ALA A 129 8.57 12.78 21.87
C ALA A 129 7.71 11.52 21.96
N LYS A 130 6.65 11.57 22.78
CA LYS A 130 5.66 10.50 22.89
C LYS A 130 4.93 10.29 21.56
N PHE A 131 4.51 11.37 20.92
CA PHE A 131 3.87 11.29 19.59
C PHE A 131 4.79 10.64 18.54
N CYS A 132 6.06 11.03 18.48
CA CYS A 132 7.04 10.42 17.57
C CYS A 132 7.27 8.93 17.84
N ALA A 133 7.23 8.50 19.10
CA ALA A 133 7.29 7.08 19.45
C ALA A 133 6.04 6.32 18.95
N GLU A 134 4.86 6.92 19.07
CA GLU A 134 3.61 6.38 18.53
C GLU A 134 3.63 6.33 17.00
N MET A 135 4.15 7.37 16.31
CA MET A 135 4.36 7.35 14.86
C MET A 135 5.24 6.17 14.41
N THR A 136 6.35 5.95 15.11
CA THR A 136 7.29 4.84 14.82
C THR A 136 6.64 3.47 15.06
N LYS A 137 5.85 3.35 16.13
CA LYS A 137 5.07 2.14 16.41
C LYS A 137 4.05 1.87 15.31
N LYS A 138 3.28 2.89 14.92
CA LYS A 138 2.29 2.81 13.85
C LYS A 138 2.91 2.44 12.50
N ALA A 139 4.08 2.98 12.17
CA ALA A 139 4.79 2.59 10.95
C ALA A 139 5.06 1.08 10.91
N LYS A 140 5.51 0.50 12.01
CA LYS A 140 5.74 -0.97 12.10
C LYS A 140 4.44 -1.77 11.96
N GLU A 141 3.33 -1.28 12.51
CA GLU A 141 2.00 -1.90 12.37
C GLU A 141 1.52 -1.90 10.90
N ILE A 142 1.80 -0.84 10.17
CA ILE A 142 1.51 -0.71 8.73
C ILE A 142 2.40 -1.64 7.87
N GLY A 143 3.54 -2.09 8.40
CA GLY A 143 4.55 -2.86 7.67
C GLY A 143 5.76 -2.03 7.22
N ALA A 144 5.79 -0.73 7.50
CA ALA A 144 6.90 0.19 7.26
C ALA A 144 7.97 0.03 8.36
N ARG A 145 8.80 -1.00 8.23
CA ARG A 145 9.65 -1.50 9.31
C ARG A 145 10.95 -0.74 9.48
N ASP A 146 11.44 -0.12 8.41
CA ASP A 146 12.69 0.64 8.35
C ASP A 146 12.45 2.15 8.46
N THR A 147 11.45 2.52 9.31
CA THR A 147 11.05 3.90 9.52
C THR A 147 11.12 4.28 10.99
N VAL A 148 11.78 5.39 11.28
CA VAL A 148 11.87 6.01 12.62
C VAL A 148 11.51 7.48 12.51
N PHE A 149 10.57 7.93 13.35
CA PHE A 149 10.15 9.30 13.42
C PHE A 149 10.72 10.01 14.65
N GLY A 150 11.51 11.07 14.43
CA GLY A 150 12.04 11.94 15.47
C GLY A 150 11.36 13.32 15.53
N SER A 151 10.49 13.63 14.56
CA SER A 151 9.69 14.85 14.55
C SER A 151 8.34 14.62 13.89
N PRO A 152 7.25 15.35 14.28
CA PRO A 152 5.95 15.22 13.65
C PRO A 152 5.82 16.00 12.34
N ASN A 153 6.74 16.93 12.07
CA ASN A 153 6.70 17.84 10.94
C ASN A 153 7.76 17.53 9.86
N GLY A 154 8.70 16.62 10.14
CA GLY A 154 9.76 16.23 9.20
C GLY A 154 10.98 17.15 9.18
N LEU A 155 11.10 18.08 10.15
CA LEU A 155 12.32 18.84 10.35
C LEU A 155 13.38 17.94 10.97
N ASP A 156 14.60 17.99 10.40
CA ASP A 156 15.68 17.05 10.67
C ASP A 156 17.01 17.71 11.10
N SER A 157 17.02 19.04 11.29
CA SER A 157 18.26 19.80 11.54
C SER A 157 18.94 19.45 12.88
N HIS A 158 18.21 18.93 13.86
CA HIS A 158 18.72 18.56 15.19
C HIS A 158 18.67 17.05 15.45
N LEU A 159 18.38 16.25 14.40
CA LEU A 159 18.24 14.81 14.49
C LEU A 159 19.34 14.10 13.70
N THR A 160 19.79 12.96 14.21
CA THR A 160 20.67 12.08 13.43
C THR A 160 19.87 11.27 12.40
N ALA A 161 20.57 10.59 11.51
CA ALA A 161 19.92 9.72 10.52
C ALA A 161 19.17 8.56 11.20
N GLU A 162 19.70 8.03 12.28
CA GLU A 162 19.10 6.94 13.04
C GLU A 162 17.82 7.39 13.77
N GLN A 163 17.75 8.66 14.13
CA GLN A 163 16.62 9.23 14.86
C GLN A 163 15.43 9.62 13.94
N HIS A 164 15.70 9.90 12.66
CA HIS A 164 14.67 10.33 11.72
C HIS A 164 15.00 9.94 10.29
N HIS A 165 14.43 8.83 9.84
CA HIS A 165 14.59 8.30 8.49
C HIS A 165 13.40 7.43 8.11
N SER A 166 13.29 7.16 6.83
CA SER A 166 12.40 6.16 6.24
C SER A 166 13.01 5.64 4.95
N THR A 167 12.37 4.67 4.33
CA THR A 167 12.70 4.22 2.99
C THR A 167 11.64 4.69 1.98
N ALA A 168 11.95 4.66 0.70
CA ALA A 168 10.95 5.00 -0.31
C ALA A 168 9.79 3.98 -0.30
N TYR A 169 10.09 2.72 -0.08
CA TYR A 169 9.07 1.67 0.04
C TYR A 169 8.16 1.91 1.24
N ASP A 170 8.74 2.14 2.41
CA ASP A 170 7.97 2.41 3.63
C ASP A 170 7.08 3.66 3.50
N MET A 171 7.61 4.73 2.88
CA MET A 171 6.82 5.95 2.65
C MET A 171 5.67 5.72 1.67
N ALA A 172 5.84 4.85 0.68
CA ALA A 172 4.75 4.46 -0.21
C ALA A 172 3.69 3.63 0.54
N LEU A 173 4.08 2.68 1.41
CA LEU A 173 3.16 1.93 2.27
C LEU A 173 2.36 2.84 3.21
N ILE A 174 3.02 3.81 3.86
CA ILE A 174 2.38 4.79 4.72
C ILE A 174 1.39 5.65 3.91
N GLY A 175 1.76 6.04 2.69
CA GLY A 175 0.88 6.76 1.76
C GLY A 175 -0.36 5.94 1.36
N ALA A 176 -0.17 4.66 1.03
CA ALA A 176 -1.25 3.73 0.69
C ALA A 176 -2.22 3.55 1.87
N TYR A 177 -1.69 3.34 3.07
CA TYR A 177 -2.50 3.23 4.30
C TYR A 177 -3.32 4.49 4.56
N ALA A 178 -2.72 5.68 4.42
CA ALA A 178 -3.43 6.94 4.62
C ALA A 178 -4.61 7.12 3.65
N LEU A 179 -4.48 6.63 2.42
CA LEU A 179 -5.53 6.69 1.41
C LEU A 179 -6.74 5.79 1.71
N GLU A 180 -6.65 4.84 2.63
CA GLU A 180 -7.82 4.06 3.07
C GLU A 180 -8.80 4.92 3.91
N ASN A 181 -8.32 6.00 4.53
CA ASN A 181 -9.15 6.93 5.28
C ASN A 181 -9.83 7.94 4.31
N GLU A 182 -11.16 7.95 4.30
CA GLU A 182 -11.96 8.83 3.42
C GLU A 182 -11.71 10.32 3.70
N THR A 183 -11.71 10.71 4.98
CA THR A 183 -11.45 12.09 5.39
C THR A 183 -10.05 12.56 4.96
N PHE A 184 -9.04 11.69 5.03
CA PHE A 184 -7.73 12.02 4.51
C PHE A 184 -7.78 12.34 3.01
N ARG A 185 -8.45 11.49 2.21
CA ARG A 185 -8.61 11.72 0.77
C ARG A 185 -9.36 13.01 0.48
N GLU A 186 -10.44 13.28 1.21
CA GLU A 186 -11.22 14.52 1.06
C GLU A 186 -10.37 15.76 1.33
N ILE A 187 -9.55 15.75 2.38
CA ILE A 187 -8.69 16.89 2.73
C ILE A 187 -7.65 17.12 1.63
N ILE A 188 -6.87 16.11 1.25
CA ILE A 188 -5.78 16.29 0.29
C ILE A 188 -6.24 16.65 -1.13
N ALA A 189 -7.49 16.34 -1.48
CA ALA A 189 -8.08 16.68 -2.78
C ALA A 189 -8.47 18.17 -2.90
N GLN A 190 -8.57 18.90 -1.79
CA GLN A 190 -8.98 20.31 -1.78
C GLN A 190 -7.89 21.17 -2.41
N GLN A 191 -8.30 22.11 -3.26
CA GLN A 191 -7.38 23.07 -3.90
C GLN A 191 -7.06 24.25 -2.99
N GLU A 192 -8.06 24.74 -2.28
CA GLU A 192 -7.98 25.87 -1.35
C GLU A 192 -8.98 25.69 -0.22
N ILE A 193 -8.58 26.12 0.97
CA ILE A 193 -9.44 26.19 2.16
C ILE A 193 -9.28 27.53 2.86
N HIS A 194 -10.32 27.94 3.58
CA HIS A 194 -10.30 29.10 4.47
C HIS A 194 -10.57 28.60 5.89
N VAL A 195 -9.64 28.84 6.79
CA VAL A 195 -9.72 28.39 8.18
C VAL A 195 -9.49 29.56 9.12
N SER A 196 -10.03 29.50 10.33
CA SER A 196 -9.81 30.48 11.37
C SER A 196 -9.62 29.85 12.74
N ASP A 197 -9.03 30.58 13.65
CA ASP A 197 -9.11 30.30 15.08
C ASP A 197 -10.57 30.38 15.57
N LEU A 198 -10.84 29.91 16.77
CA LEU A 198 -12.21 29.88 17.32
C LEU A 198 -12.79 31.29 17.58
N THR A 199 -11.96 32.31 17.69
CA THR A 199 -12.39 33.70 17.86
C THR A 199 -12.71 34.39 16.54
N GLY A 200 -12.26 33.83 15.41
CA GLY A 200 -12.29 34.47 14.08
C GLY A 200 -11.26 35.60 13.91
N GLY A 201 -10.35 35.77 14.88
CA GLY A 201 -9.32 36.80 14.84
C GLY A 201 -8.13 36.48 13.94
N HIS A 202 -7.80 35.22 13.81
CA HIS A 202 -6.74 34.74 12.93
C HIS A 202 -7.34 33.95 11.76
N LEU A 203 -7.38 34.60 10.60
CA LEU A 203 -7.91 34.00 9.33
C LEU A 203 -6.74 33.56 8.46
N CYS A 204 -6.83 32.38 7.88
CA CYS A 204 -5.82 31.83 6.97
C CYS A 204 -6.45 31.22 5.70
N SER A 205 -6.01 31.71 4.53
CA SER A 205 -6.30 31.08 3.23
C SER A 205 -5.15 30.17 2.85
N VAL A 206 -5.45 28.89 2.62
CA VAL A 206 -4.46 27.84 2.41
C VAL A 206 -4.67 27.22 1.06
N THR A 207 -3.74 27.48 0.13
CA THR A 207 -3.72 26.87 -1.20
C THR A 207 -2.90 25.58 -1.17
N ASN A 208 -3.39 24.52 -1.77
CA ASN A 208 -2.70 23.23 -1.86
C ASN A 208 -1.38 23.36 -2.65
N ALA A 209 -0.29 22.87 -2.06
CA ALA A 209 1.04 22.89 -2.68
C ALA A 209 1.30 21.71 -3.62
N ASP A 210 0.35 20.79 -3.73
CA ASP A 210 0.46 19.60 -4.56
C ASP A 210 0.03 19.89 -6.02
N ARG A 211 1.02 20.13 -6.87
CA ARG A 211 0.80 20.34 -8.30
C ARG A 211 0.42 19.07 -9.06
N PHE A 212 0.73 17.90 -8.51
CA PHE A 212 0.45 16.62 -9.15
C PHE A 212 -1.04 16.42 -9.39
N LEU A 213 -1.89 16.92 -8.47
CA LEU A 213 -3.36 16.91 -8.60
C LEU A 213 -3.88 17.59 -9.89
N GLN A 214 -3.16 18.59 -10.39
CA GLN A 214 -3.55 19.34 -11.59
C GLN A 214 -2.84 18.85 -12.85
N GLU A 215 -1.66 18.22 -12.68
CA GLU A 215 -0.75 17.91 -13.77
C GLU A 215 -0.80 16.44 -14.20
N TYR A 216 -1.52 15.56 -13.46
CA TYR A 216 -1.56 14.14 -13.76
C TYR A 216 -2.99 13.60 -13.67
N SER A 217 -3.43 12.90 -14.73
CA SER A 217 -4.78 12.32 -14.78
C SER A 217 -4.94 11.20 -13.76
N GLY A 218 -6.02 11.26 -12.98
CA GLY A 218 -6.30 10.31 -11.91
C GLY A 218 -5.49 10.53 -10.62
N ALA A 219 -4.74 11.65 -10.51
CA ALA A 219 -3.97 11.97 -9.31
C ALA A 219 -4.86 12.08 -8.07
N LEU A 220 -4.41 11.48 -6.97
CA LEU A 220 -5.05 11.54 -5.65
C LEU A 220 -4.27 12.43 -4.66
N GLY A 221 -3.06 12.82 -4.96
CA GLY A 221 -2.17 13.57 -4.08
C GLY A 221 -0.85 12.81 -3.95
N ILE A 222 -0.11 12.92 -2.84
CA ILE A 222 -0.50 13.02 -1.41
C ILE A 222 0.24 14.17 -0.70
N LYS A 223 1.61 14.10 -0.65
CA LYS A 223 2.38 15.03 0.18
C LYS A 223 3.77 15.32 -0.36
N THR A 224 4.11 16.61 -0.41
CA THR A 224 5.45 17.11 -0.74
C THR A 224 6.31 17.27 0.51
N GLY A 225 7.64 17.20 0.33
CA GLY A 225 8.62 17.48 1.36
C GLY A 225 9.87 18.16 0.81
N TYR A 226 10.53 18.95 1.65
CA TYR A 226 11.87 19.49 1.39
C TYR A 226 12.55 19.87 2.70
N THR A 227 13.79 19.41 2.88
CA THR A 227 14.78 19.95 3.81
C THR A 227 16.13 20.01 3.07
N ASN A 228 17.09 20.76 3.62
CA ASN A 228 18.43 20.79 3.03
C ASN A 228 19.10 19.40 3.01
N ARG A 229 18.79 18.54 3.99
CA ARG A 229 19.30 17.18 4.09
C ARG A 229 18.58 16.22 3.13
N ALA A 230 17.25 16.26 3.11
CA ALA A 230 16.45 15.35 2.30
C ALA A 230 16.44 15.67 0.80
N GLY A 231 16.64 16.94 0.42
CA GLY A 231 16.29 17.38 -0.92
C GLY A 231 14.77 17.38 -1.14
N HIS A 232 14.34 17.41 -2.38
CA HIS A 232 12.91 17.36 -2.71
C HIS A 232 12.39 15.93 -2.65
N CYS A 233 11.31 15.74 -1.88
CA CYS A 233 10.60 14.47 -1.69
C CYS A 233 9.13 14.63 -2.09
N PHE A 234 8.52 13.53 -2.52
CA PHE A 234 7.10 13.48 -2.78
C PHE A 234 6.57 12.03 -2.60
N VAL A 235 5.47 11.89 -1.89
CA VAL A 235 4.65 10.69 -1.91
C VAL A 235 3.44 11.01 -2.78
N GLY A 236 3.30 10.28 -3.88
CA GLY A 236 2.25 10.50 -4.88
C GLY A 236 1.40 9.27 -5.08
N ALA A 237 0.12 9.48 -5.41
CA ALA A 237 -0.80 8.42 -5.77
C ALA A 237 -1.68 8.81 -6.93
N ALA A 238 -2.06 7.82 -7.72
CA ALA A 238 -3.05 7.98 -8.78
C ALA A 238 -3.92 6.72 -8.89
N GLU A 239 -5.16 6.90 -9.34
CA GLU A 239 -6.09 5.80 -9.58
C GLU A 239 -6.75 5.95 -10.95
N ARG A 240 -6.74 4.86 -11.74
CA ARG A 240 -7.40 4.77 -13.05
C ARG A 240 -8.02 3.40 -13.20
N ASP A 241 -9.26 3.33 -13.63
CA ASP A 241 -9.98 2.08 -13.93
C ASP A 241 -9.91 1.05 -12.79
N GLY A 242 -9.94 1.53 -11.53
CA GLY A 242 -9.87 0.71 -10.32
C GLY A 242 -8.46 0.22 -9.95
N VAL A 243 -7.43 0.60 -10.72
CA VAL A 243 -6.00 0.39 -10.39
C VAL A 243 -5.50 1.60 -9.64
N ARG A 244 -5.07 1.40 -8.39
CA ARG A 244 -4.43 2.42 -7.56
C ARG A 244 -2.94 2.15 -7.46
N LEU A 245 -2.14 3.14 -7.82
CA LEU A 245 -0.69 3.14 -7.69
C LEU A 245 -0.28 4.17 -6.65
N VAL A 246 0.71 3.82 -5.82
CA VAL A 246 1.35 4.75 -4.89
C VAL A 246 2.85 4.73 -5.13
N SER A 247 3.46 5.91 -5.19
CA SER A 247 4.90 6.05 -5.32
C SER A 247 5.47 6.97 -4.24
N ALA A 248 6.71 6.73 -3.87
CA ALA A 248 7.50 7.66 -3.10
C ALA A 248 8.81 7.93 -3.81
N VAL A 249 9.17 9.21 -3.91
CA VAL A 249 10.47 9.68 -4.42
C VAL A 249 11.14 10.50 -3.32
N LEU A 250 12.30 10.07 -2.87
CA LEU A 250 13.07 10.71 -1.81
C LEU A 250 14.40 11.22 -2.40
N GLY A 251 14.69 12.50 -2.15
CA GLY A 251 15.92 13.11 -2.63
C GLY A 251 15.98 13.25 -4.15
N SER A 252 14.93 13.76 -4.80
CA SER A 252 14.93 14.04 -6.27
C SER A 252 15.84 15.21 -6.68
N GLY A 253 16.61 15.74 -5.73
CA GLY A 253 17.58 16.83 -5.93
C GLY A 253 17.25 18.08 -5.12
N TRP A 254 18.05 19.12 -5.29
CA TRP A 254 17.99 20.35 -4.53
C TRP A 254 17.69 21.55 -5.44
N GLY A 255 17.27 22.69 -4.83
CA GLY A 255 16.95 23.92 -5.55
C GLY A 255 15.79 23.73 -6.56
N ASP A 256 15.69 24.65 -7.52
CA ASP A 256 14.57 24.67 -8.47
C ASP A 256 14.56 23.44 -9.42
N ALA A 257 15.75 22.96 -9.78
CA ALA A 257 15.88 21.76 -10.59
C ALA A 257 15.33 20.52 -9.86
N GLY A 258 15.67 20.32 -8.59
CA GLY A 258 15.14 19.24 -7.77
C GLY A 258 13.64 19.37 -7.52
N LYS A 259 13.16 20.60 -7.35
CA LYS A 259 11.73 20.90 -7.20
C LYS A 259 10.90 20.41 -8.40
N GLN A 260 11.43 20.50 -9.62
CA GLN A 260 10.76 20.00 -10.81
C GLN A 260 10.92 18.47 -10.97
N LYS A 261 12.09 17.93 -10.62
CA LYS A 261 12.41 16.51 -10.81
C LYS A 261 11.48 15.58 -10.04
N LYS A 262 11.08 15.93 -8.81
CA LYS A 262 10.13 15.08 -8.05
C LYS A 262 8.82 14.82 -8.79
N TRP A 263 8.32 15.82 -9.55
CA TRP A 263 7.12 15.67 -10.37
C TRP A 263 7.36 14.79 -11.59
N THR A 264 8.50 14.98 -12.26
CA THR A 264 8.90 14.18 -13.43
C THR A 264 9.13 12.73 -13.03
N ASP A 265 9.85 12.49 -11.92
CA ASP A 265 10.13 11.18 -11.39
C ASP A 265 8.81 10.44 -11.05
N THR A 266 7.90 11.11 -10.35
CA THR A 266 6.60 10.53 -9.99
C THR A 266 5.76 10.19 -11.23
N LYS A 267 5.68 11.10 -12.20
CA LYS A 267 4.93 10.86 -13.45
C LYS A 267 5.50 9.65 -14.21
N ALA A 268 6.83 9.55 -14.31
CA ALA A 268 7.48 8.42 -14.97
C ALA A 268 7.17 7.08 -14.28
N LEU A 269 7.15 7.05 -12.93
CA LEU A 269 6.76 5.87 -12.17
C LEU A 269 5.30 5.49 -12.42
N MET A 270 4.39 6.46 -12.37
CA MET A 270 2.96 6.22 -12.61
C MET A 270 2.68 5.74 -14.03
N ASP A 271 3.29 6.40 -15.04
CA ASP A 271 3.14 6.01 -16.44
C ASP A 271 3.64 4.59 -16.70
N TYR A 272 4.79 4.22 -16.10
CA TYR A 272 5.30 2.87 -16.15
C TYR A 272 4.33 1.88 -15.48
N GLY A 273 3.87 2.22 -14.27
CA GLY A 273 2.97 1.36 -13.52
C GLY A 273 1.68 1.04 -14.25
N PHE A 274 1.00 2.07 -14.78
CA PHE A 274 -0.23 1.88 -15.55
C PHE A 274 -0.04 1.22 -16.92
N ALA A 275 1.17 1.29 -17.50
CA ALA A 275 1.46 0.65 -18.78
C ALA A 275 1.82 -0.84 -18.65
N VAL A 276 2.40 -1.24 -17.50
CA VAL A 276 3.02 -2.56 -17.34
C VAL A 276 2.18 -3.50 -16.46
N PHE A 277 1.53 -2.95 -15.43
CA PHE A 277 0.87 -3.76 -14.41
C PHE A 277 -0.65 -3.68 -14.52
N HIS A 278 -1.31 -4.82 -14.41
CA HIS A 278 -2.76 -4.95 -14.44
C HIS A 278 -3.25 -5.91 -13.36
N PRO A 279 -4.52 -5.78 -12.92
CA PRO A 279 -5.09 -6.69 -11.94
C PRO A 279 -5.11 -8.13 -12.48
N TYR A 280 -4.58 -9.05 -11.70
CA TYR A 280 -4.61 -10.48 -12.02
C TYR A 280 -4.99 -11.28 -10.76
N GLU A 281 -5.98 -12.17 -10.91
CA GLU A 281 -6.42 -13.08 -9.88
C GLU A 281 -5.52 -14.31 -9.87
N ALA A 282 -4.45 -14.28 -9.09
CA ALA A 282 -3.46 -15.36 -9.02
C ALA A 282 -3.96 -16.58 -8.22
N VAL A 283 -4.90 -16.37 -7.29
CA VAL A 283 -5.57 -17.42 -6.52
C VAL A 283 -7.07 -17.19 -6.56
N GLN A 284 -7.83 -18.24 -6.91
CA GLN A 284 -9.29 -18.22 -6.95
C GLN A 284 -9.87 -18.95 -5.72
N ALA A 285 -10.69 -18.27 -4.95
CA ALA A 285 -11.39 -18.88 -3.81
C ALA A 285 -12.26 -20.06 -4.25
N GLY A 286 -12.28 -21.13 -3.46
CA GLY A 286 -13.06 -22.33 -3.71
C GLY A 286 -12.51 -23.25 -4.83
N LYS A 287 -11.42 -22.88 -5.48
CA LYS A 287 -10.80 -23.72 -6.52
C LYS A 287 -10.11 -24.94 -5.89
N PRO A 288 -10.33 -26.16 -6.41
CA PRO A 288 -9.61 -27.34 -5.97
C PRO A 288 -8.10 -27.21 -6.18
N PHE A 289 -7.33 -27.65 -5.19
CA PHE A 289 -5.87 -27.58 -5.25
C PHE A 289 -5.16 -28.91 -4.98
N GLY A 290 -5.86 -29.93 -4.56
CA GLY A 290 -5.28 -31.25 -4.32
C GLY A 290 -6.29 -32.19 -3.70
N GLU A 291 -5.92 -33.46 -3.64
CA GLU A 291 -6.74 -34.51 -3.04
C GLU A 291 -6.02 -35.12 -1.85
N ILE A 292 -6.78 -35.41 -0.79
CA ILE A 292 -6.31 -36.09 0.41
C ILE A 292 -7.05 -37.40 0.54
N ARG A 293 -6.33 -38.46 0.86
CA ARG A 293 -6.93 -39.76 1.18
C ARG A 293 -7.60 -39.69 2.56
N ILE A 294 -8.86 -40.14 2.63
CA ILE A 294 -9.58 -40.23 3.90
C ILE A 294 -9.64 -41.69 4.33
N THR A 295 -9.11 -41.96 5.51
CA THR A 295 -9.17 -43.28 6.13
C THR A 295 -10.39 -43.41 7.04
N ASP A 296 -10.86 -44.63 7.22
CA ASP A 296 -12.01 -44.97 8.08
C ASP A 296 -13.34 -44.31 7.65
N SER A 297 -13.50 -44.02 6.36
CA SER A 297 -14.67 -43.37 5.76
C SER A 297 -15.13 -44.07 4.47
N PRO A 298 -16.42 -44.03 4.12
CA PRO A 298 -16.89 -44.32 2.78
C PRO A 298 -16.33 -43.38 1.73
N THR A 299 -16.08 -42.12 2.10
CA THR A 299 -15.41 -41.11 1.29
C THR A 299 -13.91 -41.41 1.28
N ALA A 300 -13.42 -42.02 0.20
CA ALA A 300 -12.03 -42.51 0.13
C ALA A 300 -11.02 -41.36 -0.14
N GLN A 301 -11.48 -40.31 -0.81
CA GLN A 301 -10.68 -39.13 -1.20
C GLN A 301 -11.52 -37.87 -1.01
N MET A 302 -10.88 -36.77 -0.71
CA MET A 302 -11.48 -35.47 -0.51
C MET A 302 -10.65 -34.40 -1.20
N GLU A 303 -11.31 -33.47 -1.89
CA GLU A 303 -10.66 -32.29 -2.44
C GLU A 303 -10.34 -31.28 -1.34
N ALA A 304 -9.14 -30.74 -1.38
CA ALA A 304 -8.77 -29.53 -0.67
C ALA A 304 -9.03 -28.31 -1.55
N ILE A 305 -9.78 -27.34 -1.07
CA ILE A 305 -10.12 -26.10 -1.79
C ILE A 305 -9.42 -24.89 -1.17
N LEU A 306 -9.09 -23.91 -2.00
CA LEU A 306 -8.51 -22.64 -1.56
C LEU A 306 -9.56 -21.82 -0.79
N ALA A 307 -9.24 -21.40 0.45
CA ALA A 307 -10.17 -20.70 1.33
C ALA A 307 -10.54 -19.30 0.81
N GLU A 308 -9.56 -18.61 0.24
CA GLU A 308 -9.69 -17.22 -0.23
C GLU A 308 -8.95 -17.00 -1.54
N GLY A 309 -9.29 -15.89 -2.25
CA GLY A 309 -8.62 -15.45 -3.45
C GLY A 309 -7.46 -14.50 -3.16
N TYR A 310 -6.54 -14.37 -4.11
CA TYR A 310 -5.51 -13.35 -4.09
C TYR A 310 -5.44 -12.65 -5.43
N THR A 311 -5.74 -11.34 -5.43
CA THR A 311 -5.68 -10.46 -6.59
C THR A 311 -4.72 -9.32 -6.29
N ALA A 312 -3.77 -9.09 -7.18
CA ALA A 312 -2.81 -7.98 -7.11
C ALA A 312 -2.45 -7.50 -8.52
N LEU A 313 -1.68 -6.44 -8.60
CA LEU A 313 -1.14 -5.97 -9.88
C LEU A 313 0.08 -6.80 -10.28
N PHE A 314 0.06 -7.35 -11.49
CA PHE A 314 1.17 -8.10 -12.08
C PHE A 314 1.43 -7.64 -13.51
N SER A 315 2.68 -7.75 -13.95
CA SER A 315 3.05 -7.70 -15.35
C SER A 315 2.88 -9.08 -16.01
N ASP A 316 2.75 -9.11 -17.36
CA ASP A 316 2.66 -10.38 -18.11
C ASP A 316 3.86 -11.31 -17.82
N ALA A 317 5.06 -10.75 -17.73
CA ALA A 317 6.27 -11.50 -17.42
C ALA A 317 6.33 -12.06 -15.98
N GLU A 318 5.63 -11.43 -15.03
CA GLU A 318 5.49 -11.96 -13.68
C GLU A 318 4.43 -13.06 -13.61
N ILE A 319 3.32 -12.92 -14.34
CA ILE A 319 2.26 -13.94 -14.38
C ILE A 319 2.81 -15.30 -14.81
N GLU A 320 3.74 -15.33 -15.77
CA GLU A 320 4.40 -16.56 -16.22
C GLU A 320 5.24 -17.25 -15.12
N LYS A 321 5.65 -16.50 -14.09
CA LYS A 321 6.48 -17.01 -12.99
C LYS A 321 5.67 -17.34 -11.73
N LEU A 322 4.35 -17.05 -11.73
CA LEU A 322 3.49 -17.37 -10.60
C LEU A 322 3.31 -18.88 -10.47
N HIS A 323 3.47 -19.39 -9.27
CA HIS A 323 3.16 -20.79 -8.96
C HIS A 323 2.69 -20.96 -7.53
N LEU A 324 1.94 -22.02 -7.28
CA LEU A 324 1.46 -22.41 -5.96
C LEU A 324 2.18 -23.67 -5.50
N THR A 325 2.59 -23.68 -4.24
CA THR A 325 3.01 -24.88 -3.53
C THR A 325 2.05 -25.13 -2.38
N ALA A 326 1.87 -26.38 -1.97
CA ALA A 326 1.03 -26.69 -0.82
C ALA A 326 1.71 -27.66 0.14
N ASP A 327 1.39 -27.45 1.41
CA ASP A 327 1.64 -28.42 2.47
C ASP A 327 0.29 -29.06 2.84
N LEU A 328 0.08 -30.29 2.34
CA LEU A 328 -1.11 -31.09 2.57
C LEU A 328 -0.72 -32.45 3.14
N PRO A 329 -1.41 -32.97 4.17
CA PRO A 329 -1.22 -34.34 4.64
C PRO A 329 -1.62 -35.32 3.53
N LYS A 330 -0.90 -36.42 3.43
CA LYS A 330 -1.21 -37.47 2.45
C LYS A 330 -2.51 -38.22 2.78
N GLU A 331 -2.84 -38.32 4.05
CA GLU A 331 -4.06 -38.98 4.55
C GLU A 331 -4.56 -38.36 5.86
N LEU A 332 -5.85 -38.40 6.08
CA LEU A 332 -6.55 -38.02 7.30
C LEU A 332 -7.55 -39.11 7.69
N ALA A 333 -7.80 -39.27 8.99
CA ALA A 333 -8.83 -40.15 9.49
C ALA A 333 -10.16 -39.40 9.63
N ALA A 334 -11.28 -40.02 9.23
CA ALA A 334 -12.60 -39.47 9.51
C ALA A 334 -12.91 -39.44 11.03
N PRO A 335 -13.73 -38.50 11.52
CA PRO A 335 -14.48 -37.52 10.74
C PRO A 335 -13.64 -36.32 10.29
N VAL A 336 -13.93 -35.77 9.12
CA VAL A 336 -13.44 -34.49 8.62
C VAL A 336 -14.64 -33.66 8.19
N HIS A 337 -14.72 -32.42 8.63
CA HIS A 337 -15.88 -31.56 8.37
C HIS A 337 -15.61 -30.58 7.22
N ARG A 338 -16.62 -30.32 6.41
CA ARG A 338 -16.56 -29.29 5.36
C ARG A 338 -16.12 -27.95 5.95
N GLY A 339 -15.11 -27.32 5.31
CA GLY A 339 -14.52 -26.08 5.77
C GLY A 339 -13.44 -26.26 6.86
N GLU A 340 -13.16 -27.47 7.30
CA GLU A 340 -12.04 -27.77 8.18
C GLU A 340 -10.72 -27.47 7.49
N ARG A 341 -9.76 -26.86 8.19
CA ARG A 341 -8.45 -26.52 7.67
C ARG A 341 -7.61 -27.79 7.51
N LEU A 342 -7.22 -28.06 6.29
CA LEU A 342 -6.42 -29.25 5.91
C LEU A 342 -4.93 -28.96 5.77
N GLY A 343 -4.58 -27.72 5.43
CA GLY A 343 -3.20 -27.31 5.17
C GLY A 343 -3.12 -25.87 4.70
N GLN A 344 -2.05 -25.55 3.98
CA GLN A 344 -1.82 -24.20 3.46
C GLN A 344 -1.20 -24.27 2.06
N ALA A 345 -1.70 -23.46 1.14
CA ALA A 345 -1.06 -23.16 -0.13
C ALA A 345 -0.28 -21.86 -0.03
N VAL A 346 0.89 -21.79 -0.66
CA VAL A 346 1.74 -20.60 -0.72
C VAL A 346 1.86 -20.17 -2.18
N LEU A 347 1.52 -18.91 -2.45
CA LEU A 347 1.72 -18.29 -3.77
C LEU A 347 3.12 -17.69 -3.82
N TRP A 348 3.83 -18.01 -4.88
CA TRP A 348 5.18 -17.56 -5.16
C TRP A 348 5.25 -16.79 -6.48
N LEU A 349 6.12 -15.80 -6.54
CA LEU A 349 6.61 -15.18 -7.77
C LEU A 349 8.10 -15.51 -7.92
N GLY A 350 8.44 -16.51 -8.73
CA GLY A 350 9.78 -17.07 -8.72
C GLY A 350 10.13 -17.63 -7.33
N GLU A 351 11.09 -17.02 -6.64
CA GLU A 351 11.51 -17.40 -5.27
C GLU A 351 10.87 -16.52 -4.18
N GLU A 352 10.15 -15.47 -4.56
CA GLU A 352 9.50 -14.56 -3.63
C GLU A 352 8.16 -15.10 -3.16
N ARG A 353 7.97 -15.17 -1.83
CA ARG A 353 6.68 -15.54 -1.23
C ARG A 353 5.74 -14.35 -1.21
N LEU A 354 4.63 -14.43 -1.95
CA LEU A 354 3.64 -13.35 -2.03
C LEU A 354 2.53 -13.49 -0.98
N ALA A 355 1.93 -14.69 -0.86
CA ALA A 355 0.79 -14.91 0.02
C ALA A 355 0.75 -16.37 0.49
N ALA A 356 -0.01 -16.61 1.55
CA ALA A 356 -0.35 -17.94 2.01
C ALA A 356 -1.86 -18.01 2.23
N VAL A 357 -2.49 -19.04 1.67
CA VAL A 357 -3.95 -19.25 1.68
C VAL A 357 -4.24 -20.60 2.32
N ASP A 358 -5.18 -20.65 3.23
CA ASP A 358 -5.58 -21.91 3.86
C ASP A 358 -6.27 -22.83 2.85
N LEU A 359 -6.03 -24.13 3.00
CA LEU A 359 -6.70 -25.18 2.26
C LEU A 359 -7.75 -25.83 3.16
N LEU A 360 -8.98 -25.88 2.67
CA LEU A 360 -10.15 -26.35 3.43
C LEU A 360 -10.73 -27.62 2.80
N ALA A 361 -11.38 -28.44 3.64
CA ALA A 361 -12.15 -29.58 3.19
C ALA A 361 -13.36 -29.13 2.35
N ALA A 362 -13.50 -29.69 1.15
CA ALA A 362 -14.58 -29.35 0.21
C ALA A 362 -15.94 -29.92 0.67
N GLU A 363 -15.94 -31.04 1.41
CA GLU A 363 -17.13 -31.77 1.85
C GLU A 363 -16.91 -32.43 3.22
N ASP A 364 -17.96 -33.03 3.76
CA ASP A 364 -17.87 -33.84 4.98
C ASP A 364 -17.43 -35.26 4.67
N ALA A 365 -16.59 -35.86 5.52
CA ALA A 365 -16.26 -37.26 5.48
C ALA A 365 -16.56 -37.92 6.84
N GLU A 366 -17.68 -38.61 6.90
CA GLU A 366 -18.12 -39.32 8.09
C GLU A 366 -17.40 -40.66 8.26
N PRO A 367 -17.15 -41.11 9.49
CA PRO A 367 -16.57 -42.44 9.71
C PRO A 367 -17.54 -43.54 9.35
N PHE A 368 -17.00 -44.73 8.97
CA PHE A 368 -17.84 -45.91 8.77
C PHE A 368 -18.72 -46.17 9.98
N THR A 369 -20.03 -46.42 9.74
CA THR A 369 -20.96 -46.92 10.76
C THR A 369 -20.56 -48.31 11.26
N LEU A 370 -21.01 -48.70 12.47
CA LEU A 370 -20.72 -50.02 13.00
C LEU A 370 -21.14 -51.16 12.02
N ARG A 371 -22.26 -50.97 11.33
CA ARG A 371 -22.75 -51.93 10.30
C ARG A 371 -21.82 -52.05 9.16
N GLU A 372 -21.31 -50.97 8.59
CA GLU A 372 -20.39 -50.96 7.48
C GLU A 372 -19.02 -51.57 7.86
N ARG A 373 -18.55 -51.27 9.08
CA ARG A 373 -17.31 -51.89 9.61
C ARG A 373 -17.46 -53.42 9.73
N LEU A 374 -18.58 -53.94 10.21
CA LEU A 374 -18.85 -55.38 10.31
C LEU A 374 -18.97 -56.04 8.93
N LEU A 375 -19.59 -55.37 7.95
CA LEU A 375 -19.68 -55.87 6.58
C LEU A 375 -18.28 -55.96 5.92
N ARG A 376 -17.44 -54.96 6.07
CA ARG A 376 -16.06 -54.98 5.55
C ARG A 376 -15.20 -56.07 6.18
N LEU A 377 -15.35 -56.33 7.46
CA LEU A 377 -14.68 -57.44 8.14
C LEU A 377 -15.13 -58.79 7.56
N ALA A 378 -16.44 -58.98 7.33
CA ALA A 378 -16.98 -60.19 6.73
C ALA A 378 -16.49 -60.41 5.29
N GLU A 379 -16.45 -59.35 4.46
CA GLU A 379 -15.91 -59.39 3.10
C GLU A 379 -14.40 -59.72 3.07
N GLY A 380 -13.63 -59.12 4.00
CA GLY A 380 -12.20 -59.44 4.15
C GLY A 380 -11.96 -60.90 4.55
N TRP A 381 -12.85 -61.51 5.38
CA TRP A 381 -12.80 -62.89 5.79
C TRP A 381 -13.11 -63.86 4.64
N LEU A 382 -14.08 -63.47 3.79
CA LEU A 382 -14.47 -64.30 2.60
C LEU A 382 -13.35 -64.30 1.54
N ARG A 383 -12.65 -63.21 1.31
CA ARG A 383 -11.50 -63.13 0.36
C ARG A 383 -10.23 -63.86 0.82
N TRP A 384 -10.14 -64.20 2.11
CA TRP A 384 -9.02 -64.98 2.67
C TRP A 384 -9.21 -66.47 2.48
N ARG A 385 -10.38 -66.90 1.97
CA ARG A 385 -10.77 -68.29 1.82
C ARG A 385 -10.69 -68.83 0.35
N ASP A 386 -10.50 -67.89 -0.58
CA ASP A 386 -10.20 -68.21 -2.01
C ASP A 386 -8.71 -68.02 -2.29
#